data_b64a8ee6f056e4bf8eff4e46cf2e5163
#
_entry.id   b64a8ee6f056e4bf8eff4e46cf2e5163
#
_cell.length_a   1.000
_cell.length_b   1.000
_cell.length_c   1.000
_cell.angle_alpha   90.00
_cell.angle_beta   90.00
_cell.angle_gamma   90.00
#
_symmetry.space_group_name_H-M   'P 1'
#
loop_
_entity.id
_entity.type
_entity.pdbx_description
1 polymer ?
#
loop_
_entity_poly.entity_id
_entity_poly.type
_entity_poly.pdbx_seq_one_letter_code
_entity_poly.pdbx_strand_id
1 'polypeptide(L)'
;NEQLDKGSVEITKVDKDSQKVLEGVVFEVQDDKGKVVTEVKTDKNGKVKISDLSVGKYKLVEKESLPGYKQLTEPVSFEITKGMTEVLSLNIENEMVDTGNVEITKIDKDNKAPLAGVVFEVQDDKGKVVTKVTTDKAGKATVSDLSVGKYKLVEVESLPGYKKLEKPVPFEITKGMTKSLAFTVENEMVDTGNVEITKIDKDSKAPLENVVFEVRDSKGKVVAKVTTDKEGKANVSDLSVGKYKLVETKSLPGYKKLTEPVSFEITKGMTKVLSLKVENEQLDKGSVEIIKMAAESKEVLSGAVFEVHDEKGKVVVKVTTDKDGKAKITDLSVGNYTLVEVEAPKGYEKLTNPIPFEITNGMINAVQLEVLNKLNHLAPPGP
;
A
#
# COMPACT_ATOMS: atom_id res chain seq x y z
N ASN A 1 46.20 -82.88 8.20
CA ASN A 1 46.18 -81.41 8.30
C ASN A 1 44.77 -80.90 7.94
N GLU A 2 44.06 -80.43 8.97
CA GLU A 2 42.74 -79.82 8.78
C GLU A 2 42.89 -78.36 8.29
N GLN A 3 42.02 -77.95 7.35
CA GLN A 3 41.96 -76.62 6.94
C GLN A 3 41.30 -75.75 8.02
N LEU A 4 41.71 -74.52 8.12
CA LEU A 4 41.07 -73.55 9.01
C LEU A 4 39.60 -73.34 8.63
N ASP A 5 38.73 -73.45 9.67
CA ASP A 5 37.28 -73.29 9.47
C ASP A 5 36.74 -71.91 9.91
N LYS A 6 37.65 -70.98 10.15
CA LYS A 6 37.30 -69.61 10.54
C LYS A 6 38.16 -68.64 9.78
N GLY A 7 37.59 -67.47 9.57
CA GLY A 7 38.28 -66.40 8.89
C GLY A 7 37.94 -65.02 9.43
N SER A 8 38.62 -64.01 8.92
CA SER A 8 38.43 -62.65 9.38
C SER A 8 38.18 -61.74 8.19
N VAL A 9 37.45 -60.68 8.42
CA VAL A 9 37.15 -59.63 7.42
C VAL A 9 37.45 -58.26 8.00
N GLU A 10 38.07 -57.39 7.19
CA GLU A 10 38.31 -56.00 7.56
C GLU A 10 37.51 -55.12 6.63
N ILE A 11 36.70 -54.24 7.25
CA ILE A 11 35.89 -53.25 6.52
C ILE A 11 36.63 -51.91 6.56
N THR A 12 36.72 -51.27 5.42
CA THR A 12 37.24 -49.88 5.32
C THR A 12 36.09 -49.03 4.74
N LYS A 13 35.68 -48.03 5.50
CA LYS A 13 34.58 -47.15 5.11
C LYS A 13 35.14 -45.79 4.67
N VAL A 14 34.78 -45.33 3.46
CA VAL A 14 35.28 -44.09 2.89
C VAL A 14 34.17 -43.32 2.24
N ASP A 15 34.41 -42.00 2.11
CA ASP A 15 33.60 -41.11 1.27
C ASP A 15 33.83 -41.47 -0.18
N LYS A 16 32.76 -41.62 -0.95
CA LYS A 16 32.84 -42.03 -2.36
C LYS A 16 33.70 -41.08 -3.21
N ASP A 17 33.56 -39.78 -3.01
CA ASP A 17 34.21 -38.78 -3.84
C ASP A 17 35.62 -38.44 -3.34
N SER A 18 35.73 -38.11 -2.07
CA SER A 18 37.01 -37.67 -1.48
C SER A 18 37.94 -38.82 -1.04
N GLN A 19 37.39 -40.01 -0.90
CA GLN A 19 38.07 -41.18 -0.36
C GLN A 19 38.56 -41.01 1.09
N LYS A 20 38.06 -39.99 1.78
CA LYS A 20 38.33 -39.82 3.20
C LYS A 20 37.70 -40.91 4.02
N VAL A 21 38.41 -41.39 5.06
CA VAL A 21 37.91 -42.42 5.95
C VAL A 21 36.73 -41.89 6.80
N LEU A 22 35.77 -42.79 7.09
CA LEU A 22 34.58 -42.45 7.84
C LEU A 22 34.50 -43.23 9.13
N GLU A 23 34.61 -42.53 10.26
CA GLU A 23 34.52 -43.04 11.59
C GLU A 23 33.08 -43.09 12.07
N GLY A 24 32.70 -44.12 12.81
CA GLY A 24 31.42 -44.17 13.50
C GLY A 24 30.26 -44.77 12.72
N VAL A 25 30.55 -45.41 11.59
CA VAL A 25 29.49 -46.08 10.79
C VAL A 25 29.23 -47.45 11.39
N VAL A 26 27.96 -47.78 11.64
CA VAL A 26 27.53 -48.99 12.31
C VAL A 26 27.02 -50.04 11.31
N PHE A 27 27.56 -51.22 11.37
CA PHE A 27 27.18 -52.35 10.52
C PHE A 27 26.73 -53.55 11.36
N GLU A 28 25.73 -54.28 10.84
CA GLU A 28 25.41 -55.63 11.30
C GLU A 28 26.01 -56.64 10.35
N VAL A 29 26.59 -57.71 10.89
CA VAL A 29 26.96 -58.86 10.12
C VAL A 29 25.88 -59.90 10.29
N GLN A 30 25.26 -60.33 9.20
CA GLN A 30 24.18 -61.32 9.23
C GLN A 30 24.64 -62.59 8.48
N ASP A 31 24.23 -63.77 9.01
CA ASP A 31 24.49 -65.03 8.31
C ASP A 31 23.52 -65.24 7.15
N ASP A 32 23.61 -66.32 6.43
CA ASP A 32 22.80 -66.60 5.25
C ASP A 32 21.31 -66.86 5.59
N LYS A 33 20.97 -67.00 6.88
CA LYS A 33 19.58 -67.10 7.37
C LYS A 33 19.05 -65.76 7.86
N GLY A 34 19.83 -64.68 7.74
CA GLY A 34 19.46 -63.35 8.20
C GLY A 34 19.65 -63.10 9.70
N LYS A 35 20.25 -64.07 10.43
CA LYS A 35 20.52 -63.87 11.85
C LYS A 35 21.70 -62.94 12.05
N VAL A 36 21.58 -61.97 12.96
CA VAL A 36 22.65 -61.04 13.31
C VAL A 36 23.73 -61.80 14.07
N VAL A 37 24.93 -61.88 13.54
CA VAL A 37 26.07 -62.51 14.16
C VAL A 37 26.79 -61.52 15.06
N THR A 38 26.99 -60.31 14.63
CA THR A 38 27.62 -59.26 15.43
C THR A 38 27.30 -57.87 14.84
N GLU A 39 27.48 -56.85 15.65
CA GLU A 39 27.37 -55.44 15.26
C GLU A 39 28.70 -54.79 15.50
N VAL A 40 29.15 -53.98 14.51
CA VAL A 40 30.46 -53.36 14.56
C VAL A 40 30.38 -51.89 14.13
N LYS A 41 31.40 -51.14 14.53
CA LYS A 41 31.45 -49.71 14.30
C LYS A 41 32.86 -49.32 13.81
N THR A 42 32.95 -48.52 12.74
CA THR A 42 34.24 -48.10 12.20
C THR A 42 34.98 -47.16 13.17
N ASP A 43 36.28 -47.31 13.24
CA ASP A 43 37.17 -46.52 14.10
C ASP A 43 37.61 -45.21 13.38
N LYS A 44 38.47 -44.48 14.00
CA LYS A 44 38.98 -43.19 13.46
C LYS A 44 39.75 -43.32 12.11
N ASN A 45 40.17 -44.55 11.78
CA ASN A 45 40.78 -44.84 10.49
C ASN A 45 39.77 -45.34 9.46
N GLY A 46 38.50 -45.33 9.83
CA GLY A 46 37.41 -45.88 9.01
C GLY A 46 37.37 -47.37 8.93
N LYS A 47 38.06 -48.06 9.83
CA LYS A 47 38.24 -49.50 9.77
C LYS A 47 37.59 -50.19 10.92
N VAL A 48 37.15 -51.45 10.65
CA VAL A 48 36.77 -52.39 11.69
C VAL A 48 37.09 -53.79 11.20
N LYS A 49 37.69 -54.57 12.08
CA LYS A 49 38.01 -55.96 11.80
C LYS A 49 37.10 -56.89 12.58
N ILE A 50 36.56 -57.88 11.90
CA ILE A 50 35.73 -58.93 12.48
C ILE A 50 36.51 -60.22 12.37
N SER A 51 36.82 -60.85 13.53
CA SER A 51 37.65 -62.07 13.60
C SER A 51 36.79 -63.27 13.94
N ASP A 52 37.31 -64.46 13.59
CA ASP A 52 36.74 -65.72 13.98
C ASP A 52 35.34 -66.00 13.47
N LEU A 53 35.03 -65.54 12.26
CA LEU A 53 33.78 -65.88 11.59
C LEU A 53 33.87 -67.30 11.04
N SER A 54 32.86 -68.10 11.31
CA SER A 54 32.76 -69.46 10.77
C SER A 54 32.65 -69.43 9.24
N VAL A 55 33.14 -70.49 8.60
CA VAL A 55 32.95 -70.64 7.14
C VAL A 55 31.47 -70.54 6.81
N GLY A 56 31.16 -69.69 5.79
CA GLY A 56 29.78 -69.43 5.35
C GLY A 56 29.63 -68.15 4.59
N LYS A 57 28.39 -67.93 4.18
CA LYS A 57 28.00 -66.71 3.47
C LYS A 57 27.39 -65.77 4.45
N TYR A 58 27.74 -64.47 4.28
CA TYR A 58 27.32 -63.38 5.15
C TYR A 58 26.86 -62.16 4.38
N LYS A 59 26.09 -61.30 5.03
CA LYS A 59 25.71 -60.01 4.54
C LYS A 59 26.11 -58.96 5.57
N LEU A 60 26.65 -57.85 5.06
CA LEU A 60 26.98 -56.69 5.86
C LEU A 60 25.90 -55.63 5.59
N VAL A 61 25.20 -55.24 6.63
CA VAL A 61 24.08 -54.33 6.56
C VAL A 61 24.47 -53.03 7.33
N GLU A 62 24.39 -51.90 6.68
CA GLU A 62 24.66 -50.63 7.33
C GLU A 62 23.44 -50.25 8.17
N LYS A 63 23.62 -50.09 9.46
CA LYS A 63 22.55 -49.74 10.41
C LYS A 63 22.45 -48.24 10.65
N GLU A 64 23.59 -47.59 10.77
CA GLU A 64 23.67 -46.14 10.95
C GLU A 64 24.80 -45.59 10.10
N SER A 65 24.45 -44.57 9.34
CA SER A 65 25.44 -43.79 8.60
C SER A 65 25.82 -42.55 9.39
N LEU A 66 26.79 -41.79 8.89
CA LEU A 66 27.15 -40.52 9.49
C LEU A 66 26.15 -39.45 9.04
N PRO A 67 25.91 -38.43 9.87
CA PRO A 67 25.13 -37.25 9.42
C PRO A 67 25.70 -36.70 8.14
N GLY A 68 24.85 -36.36 7.20
CA GLY A 68 25.26 -35.84 5.90
C GLY A 68 25.60 -36.88 4.86
N TYR A 69 25.50 -38.14 5.18
CA TYR A 69 25.72 -39.24 4.24
C TYR A 69 24.44 -40.08 4.05
N LYS A 70 24.25 -40.55 2.84
CA LYS A 70 23.17 -41.51 2.54
C LYS A 70 23.51 -42.85 3.14
N GLN A 71 22.56 -43.49 3.81
CA GLN A 71 22.70 -44.84 4.32
C GLN A 71 22.62 -45.81 3.16
N LEU A 72 23.53 -46.82 3.16
CA LEU A 72 23.47 -47.90 2.19
C LEU A 72 22.19 -48.70 2.40
N THR A 73 21.40 -48.91 1.34
CA THR A 73 20.17 -49.69 1.38
C THR A 73 20.42 -51.13 0.97
N GLU A 74 21.44 -51.40 0.18
CA GLU A 74 21.76 -52.72 -0.31
C GLU A 74 22.82 -53.37 0.60
N PRO A 75 22.58 -54.59 1.09
CA PRO A 75 23.59 -55.33 1.84
C PRO A 75 24.81 -55.62 0.97
N VAL A 76 25.97 -55.73 1.62
CA VAL A 76 27.20 -56.17 0.95
C VAL A 76 27.43 -57.62 1.30
N SER A 77 27.44 -58.49 0.32
CA SER A 77 27.65 -59.93 0.52
C SER A 77 29.13 -60.29 0.55
N PHE A 78 29.50 -61.16 1.44
CA PHE A 78 30.85 -61.75 1.47
C PHE A 78 30.80 -63.18 1.93
N GLU A 79 31.91 -63.91 1.75
CA GLU A 79 32.01 -65.31 2.09
C GLU A 79 33.32 -65.58 2.79
N ILE A 80 33.24 -66.38 3.87
CA ILE A 80 34.40 -66.94 4.58
C ILE A 80 34.53 -68.34 4.05
N THR A 81 35.67 -68.67 3.48
CA THR A 81 35.94 -70.00 2.91
C THR A 81 36.93 -70.73 3.74
N LYS A 82 36.94 -72.08 3.61
CA LYS A 82 37.89 -72.94 4.34
C LYS A 82 39.30 -72.59 3.92
N GLY A 83 40.19 -72.59 4.95
CA GLY A 83 41.61 -72.44 4.71
C GLY A 83 42.09 -71.04 4.45
N MET A 84 41.23 -70.04 4.75
CA MET A 84 41.63 -68.61 4.56
C MET A 84 42.78 -68.27 5.50
N THR A 85 43.85 -67.77 4.92
CA THR A 85 45.03 -67.32 5.67
C THR A 85 45.13 -65.79 5.71
N GLU A 86 44.47 -65.13 4.80
CA GLU A 86 44.47 -63.68 4.73
C GLU A 86 43.15 -63.09 5.17
N VAL A 87 43.18 -61.88 5.73
CA VAL A 87 41.96 -61.12 6.08
C VAL A 87 41.31 -60.65 4.79
N LEU A 88 40.00 -60.96 4.67
CA LEU A 88 39.20 -60.46 3.56
C LEU A 88 39.01 -58.94 3.71
N SER A 89 39.32 -58.17 2.68
CA SER A 89 39.17 -56.71 2.73
C SER A 89 37.91 -56.29 1.96
N LEU A 90 37.06 -55.54 2.62
CA LEU A 90 35.87 -54.92 2.01
C LEU A 90 36.00 -53.41 2.08
N ASN A 91 36.06 -52.77 0.91
CA ASN A 91 36.07 -51.30 0.82
C ASN A 91 34.68 -50.81 0.47
N ILE A 92 34.06 -50.09 1.37
CA ILE A 92 32.67 -49.67 1.24
C ILE A 92 32.60 -48.13 1.19
N GLU A 93 31.92 -47.60 0.18
CA GLU A 93 31.82 -46.18 -0.05
C GLU A 93 30.43 -45.66 0.32
N ASN A 94 30.37 -44.51 0.98
CA ASN A 94 29.09 -43.80 1.18
C ASN A 94 29.12 -42.45 0.41
N GLU A 95 27.97 -42.08 -0.12
CA GLU A 95 27.79 -40.82 -0.80
C GLU A 95 27.24 -39.79 0.20
N MET A 96 27.77 -38.57 0.12
CA MET A 96 27.18 -37.45 0.82
C MET A 96 25.77 -37.20 0.28
N VAL A 97 24.88 -36.76 1.17
CA VAL A 97 23.56 -36.28 0.79
C VAL A 97 23.74 -35.18 -0.23
N ASP A 98 23.04 -35.27 -1.35
CA ASP A 98 23.16 -34.31 -2.47
C ASP A 98 21.94 -33.43 -2.64
N THR A 99 21.11 -33.35 -1.63
CA THR A 99 19.97 -32.42 -1.60
C THR A 99 19.96 -31.70 -0.27
N GLY A 100 19.22 -30.62 -0.22
CA GLY A 100 19.05 -29.85 1.01
C GLY A 100 17.70 -29.15 1.07
N ASN A 101 17.38 -28.65 2.24
CA ASN A 101 16.10 -28.00 2.53
C ASN A 101 16.34 -26.54 2.93
N VAL A 102 15.35 -25.71 2.64
CA VAL A 102 15.36 -24.29 2.99
C VAL A 102 14.09 -23.96 3.74
N GLU A 103 14.22 -23.26 4.85
CA GLU A 103 13.09 -22.67 5.58
C GLU A 103 13.15 -21.14 5.46
N ILE A 104 12.09 -20.54 4.97
CA ILE A 104 11.95 -19.10 4.81
C ILE A 104 11.00 -18.62 5.90
N THR A 105 11.40 -17.58 6.63
CA THR A 105 10.53 -16.90 7.59
C THR A 105 10.35 -15.46 7.12
N LYS A 106 9.12 -15.09 6.82
CA LYS A 106 8.77 -13.76 6.34
C LYS A 106 8.17 -12.94 7.47
N ILE A 107 8.75 -11.77 7.73
CA ILE A 107 8.29 -10.90 8.82
C ILE A 107 8.21 -9.44 8.37
N ASP A 108 7.41 -8.68 9.10
CA ASP A 108 7.38 -7.23 9.00
C ASP A 108 8.70 -6.68 9.58
N LYS A 109 9.31 -5.76 8.86
CA LYS A 109 10.61 -5.18 9.25
C LYS A 109 10.57 -4.49 10.61
N ASP A 110 9.50 -3.77 10.89
CA ASP A 110 9.39 -2.94 12.09
C ASP A 110 8.87 -3.69 13.30
N ASN A 111 7.71 -4.33 13.19
CA ASN A 111 7.07 -5.01 14.32
C ASN A 111 7.40 -6.50 14.43
N LYS A 112 8.14 -7.06 13.45
CA LYS A 112 8.54 -8.46 13.42
C LYS A 112 7.39 -9.47 13.36
N ALA A 113 6.19 -8.98 13.02
CA ALA A 113 5.03 -9.87 12.88
C ALA A 113 5.20 -10.81 11.67
N PRO A 114 4.77 -12.07 11.78
CA PRO A 114 4.83 -13.01 10.65
C PRO A 114 3.89 -12.56 9.52
N LEU A 115 4.32 -12.76 8.28
CA LEU A 115 3.56 -12.37 7.10
C LEU A 115 3.17 -13.60 6.30
N ALA A 116 1.88 -13.91 6.27
CA ALA A 116 1.30 -15.01 5.52
C ALA A 116 0.94 -14.59 4.10
N GLY A 117 1.02 -15.52 3.16
CA GLY A 117 0.56 -15.27 1.79
C GLY A 117 1.58 -14.62 0.85
N VAL A 118 2.83 -14.49 1.28
CA VAL A 118 3.91 -13.97 0.44
C VAL A 118 4.43 -15.09 -0.46
N VAL A 119 4.50 -14.83 -1.75
CA VAL A 119 4.87 -15.83 -2.75
C VAL A 119 6.32 -15.64 -3.21
N PHE A 120 7.09 -16.72 -3.12
CA PHE A 120 8.48 -16.74 -3.57
C PHE A 120 8.69 -17.77 -4.67
N GLU A 121 9.57 -17.45 -5.60
CA GLU A 121 10.13 -18.41 -6.55
C GLU A 121 11.54 -18.76 -6.12
N VAL A 122 11.88 -20.05 -6.19
CA VAL A 122 13.25 -20.51 -6.09
C VAL A 122 13.75 -20.69 -7.53
N GLN A 123 14.77 -19.95 -7.89
CA GLN A 123 15.36 -20.00 -9.24
C GLN A 123 16.78 -20.56 -9.16
N ASP A 124 17.15 -21.38 -10.14
CA ASP A 124 18.52 -21.89 -10.24
C ASP A 124 19.47 -20.82 -10.80
N ASP A 125 20.75 -21.15 -10.95
CA ASP A 125 21.76 -20.21 -11.41
C ASP A 125 21.60 -19.78 -12.87
N LYS A 126 20.73 -20.46 -13.61
CA LYS A 126 20.35 -20.09 -14.99
C LYS A 126 19.06 -19.26 -15.05
N GLY A 127 18.48 -18.96 -13.87
CA GLY A 127 17.23 -18.22 -13.79
C GLY A 127 15.97 -19.05 -13.98
N LYS A 128 16.10 -20.37 -14.10
CA LYS A 128 14.93 -21.25 -14.24
C LYS A 128 14.23 -21.40 -12.90
N VAL A 129 12.89 -21.29 -12.90
CA VAL A 129 12.06 -21.49 -11.72
C VAL A 129 12.05 -22.99 -11.40
N VAL A 130 12.57 -23.33 -10.23
CA VAL A 130 12.59 -24.70 -9.72
C VAL A 130 11.32 -25.03 -8.98
N THR A 131 10.87 -24.11 -8.15
CA THR A 131 9.64 -24.26 -7.36
C THR A 131 9.12 -22.91 -6.91
N LYS A 132 7.88 -22.89 -6.46
CA LYS A 132 7.17 -21.72 -5.98
C LYS A 132 6.54 -22.06 -4.63
N VAL A 133 6.72 -21.18 -3.65
CA VAL A 133 6.22 -21.40 -2.29
C VAL A 133 5.52 -20.15 -1.76
N THR A 134 4.59 -20.37 -0.85
CA THR A 134 3.81 -19.30 -0.22
C THR A 134 3.92 -19.43 1.29
N THR A 135 4.13 -18.32 1.98
CA THR A 135 4.25 -18.32 3.43
C THR A 135 2.90 -18.63 4.10
N ASP A 136 2.96 -19.36 5.19
CA ASP A 136 1.80 -19.74 6.00
C ASP A 136 1.48 -18.70 7.09
N LYS A 137 0.55 -19.02 7.98
CA LYS A 137 0.13 -18.13 9.09
C LYS A 137 1.27 -17.73 10.01
N ALA A 138 2.28 -18.60 10.12
CA ALA A 138 3.48 -18.33 10.93
C ALA A 138 4.55 -17.56 10.13
N GLY A 139 4.24 -17.17 8.90
CA GLY A 139 5.18 -16.50 8.00
C GLY A 139 6.21 -17.45 7.40
N LYS A 140 5.97 -18.75 7.47
CA LYS A 140 6.96 -19.77 7.06
C LYS A 140 6.61 -20.44 5.75
N ALA A 141 7.65 -20.72 4.97
CA ALA A 141 7.58 -21.56 3.78
C ALA A 141 8.81 -22.46 3.73
N THR A 142 8.61 -23.71 3.38
CA THR A 142 9.67 -24.70 3.33
C THR A 142 9.82 -25.24 1.92
N VAL A 143 11.08 -25.34 1.48
CA VAL A 143 11.44 -25.97 0.20
C VAL A 143 12.32 -27.17 0.54
N SER A 144 11.88 -28.34 0.11
CA SER A 144 12.57 -29.60 0.42
C SER A 144 13.26 -30.18 -0.81
N ASP A 145 14.31 -30.91 -0.58
CA ASP A 145 15.00 -31.76 -1.58
C ASP A 145 15.51 -30.99 -2.80
N LEU A 146 16.04 -29.80 -2.56
CA LEU A 146 16.74 -29.05 -3.61
C LEU A 146 18.09 -29.71 -3.89
N SER A 147 18.41 -29.94 -5.14
CA SER A 147 19.70 -30.48 -5.55
C SER A 147 20.83 -29.51 -5.21
N VAL A 148 22.02 -30.05 -4.99
CA VAL A 148 23.23 -29.25 -4.79
C VAL A 148 23.37 -28.24 -5.93
N GLY A 149 23.61 -26.98 -5.58
CA GLY A 149 23.74 -25.90 -6.55
C GLY A 149 23.49 -24.53 -5.95
N LYS A 150 23.62 -23.53 -6.81
CA LYS A 150 23.38 -22.13 -6.45
C LYS A 150 21.98 -21.72 -6.88
N TYR A 151 21.30 -20.98 -6.00
CA TYR A 151 19.91 -20.59 -6.19
C TYR A 151 19.70 -19.12 -5.80
N LYS A 152 18.55 -18.60 -6.22
CA LYS A 152 18.06 -17.29 -5.79
C LYS A 152 16.63 -17.43 -5.33
N LEU A 153 16.30 -16.79 -4.23
CA LEU A 153 14.93 -16.65 -3.74
C LEU A 153 14.41 -15.31 -4.23
N VAL A 154 13.32 -15.33 -5.00
CA VAL A 154 12.72 -14.14 -5.60
C VAL A 154 11.30 -13.98 -5.09
N GLU A 155 11.00 -12.83 -4.48
CA GLU A 155 9.64 -12.53 -4.07
C GLU A 155 8.85 -12.09 -5.29
N VAL A 156 7.79 -12.83 -5.65
CA VAL A 156 6.97 -12.52 -6.83
C VAL A 156 5.66 -11.84 -6.46
N GLU A 157 5.13 -12.11 -5.27
CA GLU A 157 3.96 -11.42 -4.76
C GLU A 157 4.17 -11.09 -3.29
N SER A 158 3.97 -9.81 -2.96
CA SER A 158 3.95 -9.35 -1.59
C SER A 158 2.51 -9.23 -1.10
N LEU A 159 2.34 -8.92 0.17
CA LEU A 159 1.02 -8.64 0.76
C LEU A 159 0.60 -7.21 0.38
N PRO A 160 -0.73 -6.97 0.25
CA PRO A 160 -1.22 -5.61 0.13
C PRO A 160 -0.70 -4.74 1.29
N GLY A 161 -0.25 -3.53 0.97
CA GLY A 161 0.30 -2.63 1.96
C GLY A 161 1.78 -2.80 2.26
N TYR A 162 2.45 -3.76 1.61
CA TYR A 162 3.88 -3.98 1.75
C TYR A 162 4.61 -3.77 0.43
N LYS A 163 5.82 -3.25 0.52
CA LYS A 163 6.71 -3.11 -0.63
C LYS A 163 7.24 -4.50 -0.99
N LYS A 164 7.21 -4.85 -2.26
CA LYS A 164 7.80 -6.10 -2.75
C LYS A 164 9.33 -5.99 -2.71
N LEU A 165 10.01 -7.06 -2.28
CA LEU A 165 11.45 -7.13 -2.38
C LEU A 165 11.88 -7.16 -3.83
N GLU A 166 12.78 -6.26 -4.20
CA GLU A 166 13.29 -6.19 -5.57
C GLU A 166 14.56 -7.01 -5.75
N LYS A 167 15.35 -7.14 -4.69
CA LYS A 167 16.62 -7.87 -4.75
C LYS A 167 16.43 -9.33 -4.39
N PRO A 168 16.86 -10.25 -5.25
CA PRO A 168 16.85 -11.67 -4.92
C PRO A 168 17.77 -11.99 -3.74
N VAL A 169 17.44 -13.04 -3.00
CA VAL A 169 18.28 -13.54 -1.91
C VAL A 169 19.03 -14.76 -2.44
N PRO A 170 20.36 -14.68 -2.64
CA PRO A 170 21.13 -15.83 -3.11
C PRO A 170 21.38 -16.82 -1.99
N PHE A 171 21.41 -18.10 -2.33
CA PHE A 171 21.78 -19.16 -1.38
C PHE A 171 22.36 -20.35 -2.15
N GLU A 172 22.98 -21.27 -1.42
CA GLU A 172 23.62 -22.43 -2.00
C GLU A 172 23.28 -23.67 -1.19
N ILE A 173 22.94 -24.73 -1.90
CA ILE A 173 22.77 -26.08 -1.33
C ILE A 173 24.08 -26.81 -1.59
N THR A 174 24.72 -27.29 -0.52
CA THR A 174 25.98 -27.99 -0.60
C THR A 174 25.81 -29.47 -0.25
N LYS A 175 26.77 -30.29 -0.65
CA LYS A 175 26.76 -31.70 -0.31
C LYS A 175 26.85 -31.90 1.20
N GLY A 176 26.16 -32.87 1.70
CA GLY A 176 26.29 -33.30 3.10
C GLY A 176 25.54 -32.43 4.09
N MET A 177 24.60 -31.66 3.66
CA MET A 177 23.81 -30.80 4.56
C MET A 177 23.00 -31.63 5.52
N THR A 178 23.11 -31.33 6.81
CA THR A 178 22.36 -32.01 7.88
C THR A 178 21.20 -31.19 8.40
N LYS A 179 21.24 -29.88 8.18
CA LYS A 179 20.22 -28.95 8.68
C LYS A 179 19.66 -28.13 7.52
N SER A 180 18.41 -27.70 7.64
CA SER A 180 17.81 -26.77 6.69
C SER A 180 18.51 -25.41 6.74
N LEU A 181 18.72 -24.80 5.61
CA LEU A 181 19.07 -23.39 5.56
C LEU A 181 17.87 -22.57 6.05
N ALA A 182 18.13 -21.60 6.89
CA ALA A 182 17.07 -20.72 7.41
C ALA A 182 17.33 -19.29 6.98
N PHE A 183 16.33 -18.66 6.36
CA PHE A 183 16.37 -17.26 5.97
C PHE A 183 15.23 -16.52 6.63
N THR A 184 15.54 -15.40 7.25
CA THR A 184 14.54 -14.43 7.70
C THR A 184 14.53 -13.29 6.71
N VAL A 185 13.40 -13.08 6.05
CA VAL A 185 13.25 -12.07 5.01
C VAL A 185 12.25 -11.04 5.51
N GLU A 186 12.66 -9.77 5.52
CA GLU A 186 11.85 -8.68 6.04
C GLU A 186 11.21 -7.88 4.91
N ASN A 187 9.93 -7.50 5.08
CA ASN A 187 9.27 -6.57 4.16
C ASN A 187 8.89 -5.31 4.93
N GLU A 188 8.98 -4.17 4.24
CA GLU A 188 8.57 -2.88 4.77
C GLU A 188 7.14 -2.58 4.32
N MET A 189 6.34 -2.02 5.23
CA MET A 189 5.05 -1.47 4.84
C MET A 189 5.26 -0.31 3.88
N VAL A 190 4.32 -0.15 2.94
CA VAL A 190 4.27 1.03 2.08
C VAL A 190 4.18 2.27 2.96
N ASP A 191 5.04 3.25 2.70
CA ASP A 191 5.16 4.46 3.51
C ASP A 191 4.67 5.72 2.81
N THR A 192 3.88 5.55 1.76
CA THR A 192 3.21 6.65 1.06
C THR A 192 1.75 6.28 0.82
N GLY A 193 0.95 7.29 0.55
CA GLY A 193 -0.46 7.08 0.23
C GLY A 193 -0.97 8.14 -0.72
N ASN A 194 -2.14 7.87 -1.28
CA ASN A 194 -2.80 8.73 -2.27
C ASN A 194 -4.12 9.23 -1.71
N VAL A 195 -4.48 10.44 -2.10
CA VAL A 195 -5.71 11.10 -1.68
C VAL A 195 -6.48 11.55 -2.92
N GLU A 196 -7.77 11.27 -2.94
CA GLU A 196 -8.70 11.82 -3.92
C GLU A 196 -9.65 12.79 -3.21
N ILE A 197 -9.68 14.03 -3.67
CA ILE A 197 -10.57 15.08 -3.16
C ILE A 197 -11.75 15.17 -4.11
N THR A 198 -12.96 15.14 -3.57
CA THR A 198 -14.19 15.37 -4.33
C THR A 198 -14.85 16.61 -3.79
N LYS A 199 -14.96 17.65 -4.64
CA LYS A 199 -15.55 18.94 -4.30
C LYS A 199 -16.95 19.03 -4.87
N ILE A 200 -17.93 19.26 -4.01
CA ILE A 200 -19.33 19.33 -4.43
C ILE A 200 -20.04 20.53 -3.80
N ASP A 201 -21.15 20.93 -4.45
CA ASP A 201 -22.10 21.86 -3.87
C ASP A 201 -22.83 21.17 -2.71
N LYS A 202 -22.93 21.86 -1.59
CA LYS A 202 -23.53 21.28 -0.37
C LYS A 202 -24.97 20.84 -0.58
N ASP A 203 -25.76 21.62 -1.31
CA ASP A 203 -27.20 21.38 -1.48
C ASP A 203 -27.49 20.49 -2.69
N SER A 204 -27.00 20.84 -3.86
CA SER A 204 -27.28 20.12 -5.10
C SER A 204 -26.43 18.89 -5.29
N LYS A 205 -25.30 18.79 -4.56
CA LYS A 205 -24.30 17.72 -4.73
C LYS A 205 -23.62 17.75 -6.10
N ALA A 206 -23.79 18.83 -6.87
CA ALA A 206 -23.11 18.97 -8.15
C ALA A 206 -21.61 19.12 -7.98
N PRO A 207 -20.81 18.54 -8.90
CA PRO A 207 -19.36 18.68 -8.82
C PRO A 207 -18.91 20.13 -9.10
N LEU A 208 -17.86 20.56 -8.40
CA LEU A 208 -17.34 21.92 -8.52
C LEU A 208 -15.92 21.89 -9.10
N GLU A 209 -15.78 22.40 -10.31
CA GLU A 209 -14.52 22.51 -11.04
C GLU A 209 -13.75 23.78 -10.64
N ASN A 210 -12.43 23.74 -10.75
CA ASN A 210 -11.54 24.90 -10.57
C ASN A 210 -11.40 25.43 -9.14
N VAL A 211 -11.70 24.60 -8.16
CA VAL A 211 -11.42 24.90 -6.75
C VAL A 211 -9.98 24.52 -6.44
N VAL A 212 -9.23 25.44 -5.86
CA VAL A 212 -7.79 25.25 -5.60
C VAL A 212 -7.57 24.93 -4.13
N PHE A 213 -6.81 23.86 -3.89
CA PHE A 213 -6.43 23.40 -2.56
C PHE A 213 -4.92 23.34 -2.42
N GLU A 214 -4.45 23.63 -1.21
CA GLU A 214 -3.09 23.31 -0.80
C GLU A 214 -3.16 22.16 0.21
N VAL A 215 -2.23 21.20 0.06
CA VAL A 215 -1.99 20.17 1.07
C VAL A 215 -0.80 20.62 1.88
N ARG A 216 -0.99 20.74 3.19
CA ARG A 216 0.04 21.19 4.12
C ARG A 216 0.38 20.08 5.11
N ASP A 217 1.67 19.93 5.42
CA ASP A 217 2.13 18.95 6.40
C ASP A 217 1.90 19.47 7.83
N SER A 218 2.30 18.68 8.82
CA SER A 218 2.11 19.03 10.24
C SER A 218 2.87 20.28 10.68
N LYS A 219 3.86 20.71 9.87
CA LYS A 219 4.63 21.95 10.13
C LYS A 219 4.07 23.14 9.38
N GLY A 220 2.98 22.94 8.63
CA GLY A 220 2.37 24.00 7.83
C GLY A 220 3.00 24.21 6.45
N LYS A 221 3.98 23.39 6.07
CA LYS A 221 4.62 23.50 4.76
C LYS A 221 3.68 22.98 3.66
N VAL A 222 3.58 23.73 2.56
CA VAL A 222 2.81 23.29 1.40
C VAL A 222 3.58 22.18 0.68
N VAL A 223 3.00 20.99 0.63
CA VAL A 223 3.60 19.83 -0.05
C VAL A 223 2.98 19.56 -1.40
N ALA A 224 1.76 20.05 -1.63
CA ALA A 224 1.08 19.92 -2.93
C ALA A 224 0.05 21.02 -3.10
N LYS A 225 -0.22 21.36 -4.36
CA LYS A 225 -1.27 22.31 -4.74
C LYS A 225 -2.05 21.67 -5.89
N VAL A 226 -3.36 21.58 -5.74
CA VAL A 226 -4.22 20.88 -6.71
C VAL A 226 -5.46 21.69 -7.01
N THR A 227 -6.02 21.43 -8.19
CA THR A 227 -7.23 22.10 -8.65
C THR A 227 -8.23 21.06 -9.11
N THR A 228 -9.48 21.22 -8.73
CA THR A 228 -10.53 20.24 -9.09
C THR A 228 -10.85 20.32 -10.59
N ASP A 229 -11.14 19.17 -11.16
CA ASP A 229 -11.52 19.00 -12.56
C ASP A 229 -13.04 19.13 -12.77
N LYS A 230 -13.52 18.83 -13.98
CA LYS A 230 -14.94 18.90 -14.33
C LYS A 230 -15.84 18.02 -13.48
N GLU A 231 -15.27 16.94 -12.94
CA GLU A 231 -16.00 16.03 -12.08
C GLU A 231 -15.85 16.39 -10.60
N GLY A 232 -15.24 17.55 -10.33
CA GLY A 232 -15.00 18.04 -8.97
C GLY A 232 -13.87 17.33 -8.26
N LYS A 233 -13.01 16.63 -8.99
CA LYS A 233 -11.97 15.77 -8.40
C LYS A 233 -10.58 16.35 -8.55
N ALA A 234 -9.77 16.11 -7.52
CA ALA A 234 -8.35 16.42 -7.53
C ALA A 234 -7.62 15.30 -6.81
N ASN A 235 -6.50 14.86 -7.35
CA ASN A 235 -5.72 13.74 -6.81
C ASN A 235 -4.34 14.20 -6.36
N VAL A 236 -3.92 13.69 -5.21
CA VAL A 236 -2.57 13.88 -4.69
C VAL A 236 -1.96 12.50 -4.47
N SER A 237 -0.84 12.23 -5.12
CA SER A 237 -0.19 10.93 -5.07
C SER A 237 1.08 10.97 -4.25
N ASP A 238 1.42 9.81 -3.67
CA ASP A 238 2.72 9.58 -3.03
C ASP A 238 3.03 10.53 -1.86
N LEU A 239 2.02 10.86 -1.08
CA LEU A 239 2.23 11.60 0.17
C LEU A 239 2.87 10.69 1.21
N SER A 240 3.93 11.16 1.84
CA SER A 240 4.58 10.41 2.91
C SER A 240 3.66 10.22 4.11
N VAL A 241 3.88 9.16 4.88
CA VAL A 241 3.17 8.92 6.13
C VAL A 241 3.26 10.16 7.02
N GLY A 242 2.11 10.60 7.53
CA GLY A 242 2.04 11.78 8.41
C GLY A 242 0.66 12.39 8.44
N LYS A 243 0.54 13.45 9.22
CA LYS A 243 -0.70 14.23 9.37
C LYS A 243 -0.66 15.45 8.47
N TYR A 244 -1.78 15.72 7.82
CA TYR A 244 -1.89 16.77 6.83
C TYR A 244 -3.16 17.60 7.03
N LYS A 245 -3.17 18.78 6.43
CA LYS A 245 -4.34 19.63 6.34
C LYS A 245 -4.57 20.02 4.89
N LEU A 246 -5.81 19.91 4.46
CA LEU A 246 -6.27 20.38 3.16
C LEU A 246 -6.85 21.77 3.36
N VAL A 247 -6.30 22.75 2.68
CA VAL A 247 -6.70 24.17 2.79
C VAL A 247 -7.21 24.65 1.44
N GLU A 248 -8.44 25.15 1.42
CA GLU A 248 -8.99 25.75 0.21
C GLU A 248 -8.43 27.16 0.08
N THR A 249 -7.68 27.43 -0.99
CA THR A 249 -7.07 28.73 -1.22
C THR A 249 -7.87 29.59 -2.23
N LYS A 250 -8.62 28.93 -3.10
CA LYS A 250 -9.47 29.62 -4.07
C LYS A 250 -10.75 28.84 -4.28
N SER A 251 -11.87 29.50 -4.02
CA SER A 251 -13.20 28.96 -4.28
C SER A 251 -13.71 29.39 -5.64
N LEU A 252 -14.85 28.84 -6.06
CA LEU A 252 -15.55 29.31 -7.25
C LEU A 252 -16.29 30.61 -6.95
N PRO A 253 -16.43 31.49 -7.96
CA PRO A 253 -17.34 32.61 -7.84
C PRO A 253 -18.75 32.12 -7.44
N GLY A 254 -19.39 32.84 -6.53
CA GLY A 254 -20.72 32.46 -6.03
C GLY A 254 -20.73 31.49 -4.88
N TYR A 255 -19.58 31.05 -4.44
CA TYR A 255 -19.44 30.11 -3.31
C TYR A 255 -18.64 30.73 -2.17
N LYS A 256 -18.99 30.34 -0.95
CA LYS A 256 -18.20 30.72 0.23
C LYS A 256 -16.94 29.88 0.25
N LYS A 257 -15.79 30.49 0.47
CA LYS A 257 -14.52 29.78 0.65
C LYS A 257 -14.53 29.09 2.02
N LEU A 258 -14.05 27.86 2.06
CA LEU A 258 -13.87 27.16 3.33
C LEU A 258 -12.82 27.89 4.16
N THR A 259 -13.15 28.16 5.43
CA THR A 259 -12.23 28.80 6.36
C THR A 259 -11.52 27.79 7.24
N GLU A 260 -12.15 26.62 7.47
CA GLU A 260 -11.59 25.56 8.29
C GLU A 260 -10.85 24.55 7.43
N PRO A 261 -9.59 24.22 7.79
CA PRO A 261 -8.86 23.16 7.08
C PRO A 261 -9.52 21.80 7.33
N VAL A 262 -9.35 20.89 6.35
CA VAL A 262 -9.77 19.50 6.48
C VAL A 262 -8.54 18.68 6.86
N SER A 263 -8.57 18.08 8.03
CA SER A 263 -7.46 17.24 8.53
C SER A 263 -7.57 15.84 7.99
N PHE A 264 -6.43 15.26 7.61
CA PHE A 264 -6.36 13.85 7.21
C PHE A 264 -5.00 13.28 7.54
N GLU A 265 -4.89 11.97 7.47
CA GLU A 265 -3.66 11.28 7.81
C GLU A 265 -3.34 10.19 6.79
N ILE A 266 -2.07 10.12 6.40
CA ILE A 266 -1.53 9.02 5.60
C ILE A 266 -0.83 8.08 6.57
N THR A 267 -1.26 6.83 6.60
CA THR A 267 -0.73 5.80 7.50
C THR A 267 0.09 4.77 6.73
N LYS A 268 0.96 4.05 7.42
CA LYS A 268 1.74 2.97 6.82
C LYS A 268 0.81 1.86 6.32
N GLY A 269 1.16 1.30 5.20
CA GLY A 269 0.46 0.14 4.67
C GLY A 269 -0.87 0.43 3.99
N MET A 270 -1.12 1.66 3.60
CA MET A 270 -2.37 2.01 2.90
C MET A 270 -2.45 1.29 1.56
N THR A 271 -3.58 0.62 1.35
CA THR A 271 -3.85 -0.11 0.10
C THR A 271 -4.85 0.61 -0.79
N LYS A 272 -5.60 1.53 -0.24
CA LYS A 272 -6.66 2.25 -0.95
C LYS A 272 -6.39 3.75 -0.94
N VAL A 273 -6.89 4.42 -1.98
CA VAL A 273 -6.88 5.87 -2.05
C VAL A 273 -7.79 6.42 -0.95
N LEU A 274 -7.29 7.37 -0.17
CA LEU A 274 -8.09 8.06 0.83
C LEU A 274 -9.02 9.04 0.11
N SER A 275 -10.32 8.93 0.35
CA SER A 275 -11.32 9.80 -0.27
C SER A 275 -11.75 10.90 0.70
N LEU A 276 -11.61 12.15 0.28
CA LEU A 276 -12.05 13.31 1.03
C LEU A 276 -13.17 14.01 0.25
N LYS A 277 -14.34 14.06 0.83
CA LYS A 277 -15.49 14.74 0.25
C LYS A 277 -15.61 16.11 0.93
N VAL A 278 -15.55 17.16 0.14
CA VAL A 278 -15.54 18.54 0.64
C VAL A 278 -16.69 19.30 0.01
N GLU A 279 -17.54 19.88 0.84
CA GLU A 279 -18.73 20.60 0.38
C GLU A 279 -18.54 22.11 0.52
N ASN A 280 -18.97 22.86 -0.49
CA ASN A 280 -19.04 24.33 -0.43
C ASN A 280 -20.50 24.79 -0.51
N GLU A 281 -20.78 25.85 0.24
CA GLU A 281 -22.09 26.50 0.21
C GLU A 281 -22.06 27.66 -0.76
N GLN A 282 -23.14 27.84 -1.52
CA GLN A 282 -23.32 29.03 -2.33
C GLN A 282 -23.44 30.25 -1.43
N LEU A 283 -23.02 31.39 -1.96
CA LEU A 283 -23.22 32.66 -1.27
C LEU A 283 -24.73 32.84 -1.03
N ASP A 284 -25.09 33.19 0.19
CA ASP A 284 -26.46 33.39 0.60
C ASP A 284 -26.82 34.87 0.78
N LYS A 285 -25.98 35.75 0.27
CA LYS A 285 -26.20 37.19 0.28
C LYS A 285 -25.80 37.77 -1.04
N GLY A 286 -26.48 38.85 -1.43
CA GLY A 286 -26.18 39.55 -2.66
C GLY A 286 -26.35 41.06 -2.52
N SER A 287 -26.10 41.74 -3.62
CA SER A 287 -26.12 43.20 -3.69
C SER A 287 -27.06 43.69 -4.80
N VAL A 288 -27.55 44.88 -4.65
CA VAL A 288 -28.31 45.57 -5.67
C VAL A 288 -27.72 46.98 -5.88
N GLU A 289 -27.61 47.39 -7.15
CA GLU A 289 -27.18 48.72 -7.52
C GLU A 289 -28.33 49.44 -8.23
N ILE A 290 -28.69 50.62 -7.74
CA ILE A 290 -29.75 51.45 -8.30
C ILE A 290 -29.12 52.60 -9.07
N ILE A 291 -29.59 52.84 -10.28
CA ILE A 291 -29.22 54.01 -11.09
C ILE A 291 -30.49 54.81 -11.33
N LYS A 292 -30.52 56.02 -10.80
CA LYS A 292 -31.67 56.90 -10.90
C LYS A 292 -31.45 57.93 -12.03
N MET A 293 -32.39 58.01 -12.97
CA MET A 293 -32.28 58.90 -14.12
C MET A 293 -33.61 59.57 -14.41
N ALA A 294 -33.57 60.73 -15.05
CA ALA A 294 -34.75 61.36 -15.64
C ALA A 294 -35.24 60.53 -16.84
N ALA A 295 -36.54 60.32 -16.93
CA ALA A 295 -37.15 59.46 -17.96
C ALA A 295 -36.87 59.99 -19.38
N GLU A 296 -36.90 61.30 -19.58
CA GLU A 296 -36.75 61.89 -20.92
C GLU A 296 -35.31 62.19 -21.29
N SER A 297 -34.57 62.88 -20.41
CA SER A 297 -33.18 63.29 -20.70
C SER A 297 -32.15 62.22 -20.40
N LYS A 298 -32.46 61.22 -19.60
CA LYS A 298 -31.54 60.22 -19.13
C LYS A 298 -30.40 60.77 -18.24
N GLU A 299 -30.55 62.01 -17.75
CA GLU A 299 -29.63 62.57 -16.77
C GLU A 299 -29.74 61.84 -15.44
N VAL A 300 -28.60 61.64 -14.79
CA VAL A 300 -28.55 60.98 -13.47
C VAL A 300 -29.15 61.94 -12.42
N LEU A 301 -29.87 61.37 -11.45
CA LEU A 301 -30.61 62.14 -10.45
C LEU A 301 -30.14 61.80 -9.03
N SER A 302 -29.60 62.82 -8.36
CA SER A 302 -29.22 62.74 -6.97
C SER A 302 -30.43 62.98 -6.05
N GLY A 303 -30.40 62.45 -4.85
CA GLY A 303 -31.36 62.79 -3.82
C GLY A 303 -32.66 61.96 -3.83
N ALA A 304 -32.78 60.97 -4.68
CA ALA A 304 -33.90 60.06 -4.60
C ALA A 304 -33.74 59.11 -3.38
N VAL A 305 -34.78 58.99 -2.59
CA VAL A 305 -34.77 58.14 -1.39
C VAL A 305 -35.61 56.90 -1.63
N PHE A 306 -34.98 55.72 -1.37
CA PHE A 306 -35.60 54.42 -1.56
C PHE A 306 -35.59 53.59 -0.28
N GLU A 307 -36.61 52.81 -0.10
CA GLU A 307 -36.67 51.73 0.90
C GLU A 307 -36.66 50.40 0.18
N VAL A 308 -35.94 49.42 0.74
CA VAL A 308 -36.02 48.05 0.30
C VAL A 308 -36.92 47.32 1.32
N HIS A 309 -37.99 46.69 0.80
CA HIS A 309 -38.92 45.91 1.61
C HIS A 309 -38.78 44.44 1.34
N ASP A 310 -38.83 43.60 2.39
CA ASP A 310 -38.81 42.15 2.23
C ASP A 310 -40.20 41.65 1.84
N GLU A 311 -40.37 40.33 1.72
CA GLU A 311 -41.66 39.71 1.34
C GLU A 311 -42.80 39.99 2.32
N LYS A 312 -42.45 40.30 3.57
CA LYS A 312 -43.41 40.60 4.61
C LYS A 312 -43.72 42.13 4.68
N GLY A 313 -43.13 42.90 3.79
CA GLY A 313 -43.32 44.35 3.77
C GLY A 313 -42.48 45.09 4.82
N LYS A 314 -41.56 44.41 5.49
CA LYS A 314 -40.69 45.08 6.44
C LYS A 314 -39.60 45.84 5.73
N VAL A 315 -39.33 47.10 6.16
CA VAL A 315 -38.23 47.86 5.66
C VAL A 315 -36.90 47.30 6.13
N VAL A 316 -36.09 46.85 5.19
CA VAL A 316 -34.77 46.24 5.46
C VAL A 316 -33.70 47.34 5.50
N VAL A 317 -33.75 48.25 4.56
CA VAL A 317 -32.75 49.32 4.44
C VAL A 317 -33.35 50.52 3.68
N LYS A 318 -32.80 51.71 3.94
CA LYS A 318 -33.18 52.97 3.30
C LYS A 318 -31.89 53.57 2.71
N VAL A 319 -31.95 54.00 1.44
CA VAL A 319 -30.80 54.55 0.71
C VAL A 319 -31.19 55.81 -0.06
N THR A 320 -30.21 56.64 -0.34
CA THR A 320 -30.37 57.86 -1.11
C THR A 320 -29.37 57.86 -2.25
N THR A 321 -29.82 58.21 -3.45
CA THR A 321 -28.91 58.30 -4.63
C THR A 321 -27.91 59.43 -4.48
N ASP A 322 -26.69 59.19 -4.90
CA ASP A 322 -25.59 60.15 -4.85
C ASP A 322 -25.61 61.09 -6.10
N LYS A 323 -24.58 61.89 -6.21
CA LYS A 323 -24.41 62.84 -7.33
C LYS A 323 -24.38 62.16 -8.70
N ASP A 324 -24.01 60.88 -8.75
CA ASP A 324 -24.00 60.08 -9.97
C ASP A 324 -25.29 59.32 -10.19
N GLY A 325 -26.31 59.58 -9.38
CA GLY A 325 -27.62 58.91 -9.44
C GLY A 325 -27.59 57.48 -8.93
N LYS A 326 -26.53 57.12 -8.21
CA LYS A 326 -26.32 55.70 -7.78
C LYS A 326 -26.57 55.50 -6.30
N ALA A 327 -27.10 54.33 -5.98
CA ALA A 327 -27.17 53.83 -4.63
C ALA A 327 -26.90 52.35 -4.67
N LYS A 328 -26.02 51.87 -3.79
CA LYS A 328 -25.63 50.47 -3.71
C LYS A 328 -26.02 49.91 -2.34
N ILE A 329 -26.66 48.73 -2.36
CA ILE A 329 -27.04 48.01 -1.15
C ILE A 329 -26.33 46.68 -1.19
N THR A 330 -25.60 46.35 -0.14
CA THR A 330 -24.83 45.11 -0.03
C THR A 330 -25.41 44.21 1.08
N ASP A 331 -25.05 42.96 1.03
CA ASP A 331 -25.35 41.96 2.10
C ASP A 331 -26.85 41.74 2.32
N LEU A 332 -27.65 41.77 1.26
CA LEU A 332 -29.05 41.38 1.33
C LEU A 332 -29.13 39.84 1.32
N SER A 333 -29.87 39.30 2.26
CA SER A 333 -30.11 37.85 2.31
C SER A 333 -30.92 37.38 1.10
N VAL A 334 -30.70 36.12 0.70
CA VAL A 334 -31.48 35.51 -0.38
C VAL A 334 -32.98 35.66 -0.08
N GLY A 335 -33.72 36.08 -1.06
CA GLY A 335 -35.17 36.32 -0.96
C GLY A 335 -35.70 37.27 -2.00
N ASN A 336 -37.00 37.48 -1.93
CA ASN A 336 -37.71 38.43 -2.81
C ASN A 336 -37.89 39.76 -2.08
N TYR A 337 -37.66 40.85 -2.82
CA TYR A 337 -37.72 42.22 -2.29
C TYR A 337 -38.45 43.11 -3.22
N THR A 338 -38.88 44.27 -2.67
CA THR A 338 -39.37 45.39 -3.49
C THR A 338 -38.65 46.63 -3.16
N LEU A 339 -38.35 47.43 -4.19
CA LEU A 339 -37.77 48.75 -4.08
C LEU A 339 -38.89 49.78 -4.13
N VAL A 340 -39.00 50.59 -3.10
CA VAL A 340 -40.06 51.61 -2.98
C VAL A 340 -39.42 52.99 -2.93
N GLU A 341 -39.81 53.87 -3.83
CA GLU A 341 -39.36 55.26 -3.78
C GLU A 341 -40.22 56.00 -2.76
N VAL A 342 -39.60 56.53 -1.74
CA VAL A 342 -40.31 57.28 -0.70
C VAL A 342 -40.15 58.79 -0.88
N GLU A 343 -39.12 59.22 -1.58
CA GLU A 343 -38.94 60.63 -1.88
C GLU A 343 -38.26 60.80 -3.25
N ALA A 344 -38.91 61.50 -4.17
CA ALA A 344 -38.37 61.78 -5.48
C ALA A 344 -37.42 63.00 -5.45
N PRO A 345 -36.46 63.07 -6.36
CA PRO A 345 -35.67 64.30 -6.50
C PRO A 345 -36.58 65.51 -6.78
N LYS A 346 -36.16 66.66 -6.35
CA LYS A 346 -36.92 67.89 -6.50
C LYS A 346 -37.27 68.14 -7.97
N GLY A 347 -38.56 68.35 -8.24
CA GLY A 347 -39.04 68.65 -9.62
C GLY A 347 -39.44 67.36 -10.37
N TYR A 348 -39.42 66.20 -9.74
CA TYR A 348 -39.74 64.95 -10.38
C TYR A 348 -40.91 64.28 -9.65
N GLU A 349 -41.70 63.48 -10.42
CA GLU A 349 -42.83 62.73 -9.87
C GLU A 349 -42.30 61.46 -9.16
N LYS A 350 -42.82 61.21 -7.96
CA LYS A 350 -42.47 60.01 -7.22
C LYS A 350 -43.12 58.79 -7.86
N LEU A 351 -42.33 57.65 -7.96
CA LEU A 351 -42.85 56.40 -8.43
C LEU A 351 -43.89 55.85 -7.44
N THR A 352 -45.04 55.38 -7.95
CA THR A 352 -46.11 54.85 -7.14
C THR A 352 -46.08 53.31 -7.06
N ASN A 353 -45.47 52.66 -8.06
CA ASN A 353 -45.39 51.19 -8.11
C ASN A 353 -44.05 50.72 -7.58
N PRO A 354 -44.05 49.78 -6.61
CA PRO A 354 -42.81 49.14 -6.18
C PRO A 354 -42.14 48.37 -7.30
N ILE A 355 -40.82 48.29 -7.26
CA ILE A 355 -40.03 47.53 -8.24
C ILE A 355 -39.59 46.23 -7.57
N PRO A 356 -40.04 45.07 -8.07
CA PRO A 356 -39.60 43.80 -7.49
C PRO A 356 -38.22 43.41 -7.96
N PHE A 357 -37.46 42.78 -7.07
CA PHE A 357 -36.17 42.16 -7.43
C PHE A 357 -35.94 40.97 -6.50
N GLU A 358 -35.00 40.13 -6.89
CA GLU A 358 -34.68 38.91 -6.16
C GLU A 358 -33.18 38.79 -5.94
N ILE A 359 -32.81 38.40 -4.74
CA ILE A 359 -31.46 37.97 -4.40
C ILE A 359 -31.47 36.46 -4.38
N THR A 360 -30.64 35.82 -5.21
CA THR A 360 -30.56 34.38 -5.34
C THR A 360 -29.26 33.86 -4.77
N ASN A 361 -29.21 32.57 -4.48
CA ASN A 361 -27.98 31.91 -4.01
C ASN A 361 -26.89 32.01 -5.08
N GLY A 362 -25.67 32.24 -4.64
CA GLY A 362 -24.51 32.23 -5.52
C GLY A 362 -24.34 33.44 -6.43
N MET A 363 -25.00 34.55 -6.13
CA MET A 363 -24.89 35.76 -6.95
C MET A 363 -23.49 36.33 -6.88
N ILE A 364 -22.90 36.56 -8.06
CA ILE A 364 -21.56 37.12 -8.20
C ILE A 364 -21.64 38.64 -8.47
N ASN A 365 -22.66 39.02 -9.22
CA ASN A 365 -22.86 40.42 -9.64
C ASN A 365 -24.04 41.03 -8.91
N ALA A 366 -23.98 42.31 -8.64
CA ALA A 366 -25.11 43.04 -8.09
C ALA A 366 -26.29 43.07 -9.08
N VAL A 367 -27.52 42.97 -8.56
CA VAL A 367 -28.72 43.21 -9.35
C VAL A 367 -28.68 44.68 -9.80
N GLN A 368 -28.89 44.93 -11.10
CA GLN A 368 -28.91 46.27 -11.64
C GLN A 368 -30.35 46.75 -11.82
N LEU A 369 -30.74 47.83 -11.14
CA LEU A 369 -32.06 48.44 -11.28
C LEU A 369 -31.92 49.84 -11.81
N GLU A 370 -32.41 50.07 -13.02
CA GLU A 370 -32.48 51.37 -13.64
C GLU A 370 -33.87 51.94 -13.36
N VAL A 371 -33.92 53.09 -12.66
CA VAL A 371 -35.17 53.67 -12.18
C VAL A 371 -35.34 55.05 -12.77
N LEU A 372 -36.42 55.25 -13.50
CA LEU A 372 -36.70 56.51 -14.24
C LEU A 372 -37.77 57.33 -13.54
N ASN A 373 -37.56 58.61 -13.37
CA ASN A 373 -38.59 59.56 -12.90
C ASN A 373 -38.97 60.54 -13.99
N LYS A 374 -40.25 60.87 -14.06
CA LYS A 374 -40.79 61.86 -14.98
C LYS A 374 -40.74 63.23 -14.33
N LEU A 375 -40.52 64.24 -15.14
CA LEU A 375 -40.62 65.66 -14.70
C LEU A 375 -42.06 65.93 -14.19
N ASN A 376 -42.12 66.74 -13.17
CA ASN A 376 -43.42 67.17 -12.64
C ASN A 376 -43.92 68.36 -13.51
N HIS A 377 -44.87 68.01 -14.40
CA HIS A 377 -45.47 69.01 -15.34
C HIS A 377 -46.55 69.91 -14.65
N LEU A 378 -46.88 69.60 -13.39
CA LEU A 378 -47.89 70.39 -12.64
C LEU A 378 -47.25 71.48 -11.77
N ALA A 379 -45.94 71.56 -11.75
CA ALA A 379 -45.28 72.68 -11.08
C ALA A 379 -45.57 73.96 -11.84
N PRO A 380 -46.23 74.99 -11.23
CA PRO A 380 -46.45 76.24 -11.91
C PRO A 380 -45.07 76.85 -12.24
N PRO A 381 -45.00 77.54 -13.38
CA PRO A 381 -43.81 78.34 -13.69
C PRO A 381 -43.56 79.33 -12.55
N GLY A 382 -42.40 79.22 -11.90
CA GLY A 382 -42.05 80.16 -10.85
C GLY A 382 -42.14 81.61 -11.45
N PRO A 383 -42.40 82.53 -10.60
CA PRO A 383 -42.53 83.91 -11.05
C PRO A 383 -41.26 84.51 -11.65
#